data_94c6ea89d6b1cc357e0eadc168fc1f43
#
_entry.id   94c6ea89d6b1cc357e0eadc168fc1f43
#
_cell.length_a   1.000
_cell.length_b   1.000
_cell.length_c   1.000
_cell.angle_alpha   90.00
_cell.angle_beta   90.00
_cell.angle_gamma   90.00
#
_symmetry.space_group_name_H-M   'P 1'
#
loop_
_entity.id
_entity.type
_entity.pdbx_description
1 polymer ?
#
loop_
_entity_poly.entity_id
_entity_poly.type
_entity_poly.pdbx_seq_one_letter_code
_entity_poly.pdbx_strand_id
1 'polypeptide(L)' 'MTVVLCEDSVCDPPKCPIVDVQEDHVFIGENDNSCTLTREQLDILKQKIKNGEL' A
#
# COMPACT_ATOMS: atom_id res chain seq x y z
N MET A 1 -10.37 0.17 -4.56
CA MET A 1 -9.35 -0.33 -5.50
C MET A 1 -8.24 -0.99 -4.72
N THR A 2 -7.94 -2.22 -5.03
CA THR A 2 -6.97 -3.00 -4.28
C THR A 2 -5.82 -3.41 -5.19
N VAL A 3 -4.60 -3.14 -4.75
CA VAL A 3 -3.40 -3.49 -5.48
C VAL A 3 -2.54 -4.41 -4.60
N VAL A 4 -2.12 -5.53 -5.15
CA VAL A 4 -1.25 -6.46 -4.44
C VAL A 4 0.19 -6.11 -4.74
N LEU A 5 1.01 -6.04 -3.69
CA LEU A 5 2.41 -5.66 -3.83
C LEU A 5 3.34 -6.85 -4.05
N CYS A 6 2.85 -7.86 -4.72
CA CYS A 6 3.65 -9.00 -5.15
C CYS A 6 3.55 -9.07 -6.67
N GLU A 7 4.67 -9.02 -7.34
CA GLU A 7 4.65 -9.04 -8.79
C GLU A 7 4.78 -10.43 -9.38
N ASP A 8 5.35 -11.34 -8.67
CA ASP A 8 5.57 -12.68 -9.20
C ASP A 8 5.03 -13.71 -8.24
N SER A 9 4.97 -14.92 -8.72
CA SER A 9 4.53 -16.07 -7.94
C SER A 9 5.48 -16.41 -6.79
N VAL A 10 6.43 -15.55 -6.52
CA VAL A 10 7.40 -15.74 -5.46
C VAL A 10 6.80 -15.48 -4.08
N CYS A 11 5.76 -14.68 -4.04
CA CYS A 11 5.07 -14.41 -2.78
C CYS A 11 4.08 -15.50 -2.48
N ASP A 12 4.23 -16.13 -1.35
CA ASP A 12 3.22 -17.08 -0.88
C ASP A 12 2.08 -16.30 -0.25
N PRO A 13 0.85 -16.43 -0.77
CA PRO A 13 -0.28 -15.87 -0.05
C PRO A 13 -0.39 -16.57 1.31
N PRO A 14 -0.79 -15.87 2.36
CA PRO A 14 -1.29 -14.51 2.43
C PRO A 14 -0.22 -13.48 2.83
N LYS A 15 1.02 -13.71 2.50
CA LYS A 15 2.13 -12.88 2.96
C LYS A 15 2.40 -11.66 2.08
N CYS A 16 1.64 -11.48 1.02
CA CYS A 16 1.82 -10.34 0.15
C CYS A 16 1.01 -9.17 0.69
N PRO A 17 1.66 -8.06 1.01
CA PRO A 17 0.92 -6.88 1.45
C PRO A 17 0.12 -6.29 0.30
N ILE A 18 -0.94 -5.61 0.64
CA ILE A 18 -1.81 -4.96 -0.34
C ILE A 18 -1.91 -3.47 -0.04
N VAL A 19 -2.34 -2.73 -1.06
CA VAL A 19 -2.75 -1.34 -0.89
C VAL A 19 -4.19 -1.27 -1.33
N ASP A 20 -5.08 -0.96 -0.39
CA ASP A 20 -6.50 -0.84 -0.67
C ASP A 20 -6.92 0.61 -0.53
N VAL A 21 -7.24 1.23 -1.66
CA VAL A 21 -7.57 2.66 -1.71
C VAL A 21 -9.07 2.82 -1.66
N GLN A 22 -9.55 3.45 -0.60
CA GLN A 22 -10.95 3.76 -0.41
C GLN A 22 -11.17 5.27 -0.60
N GLU A 23 -12.40 5.73 -0.43
CA GLU A 23 -12.74 7.13 -0.67
C GLU A 23 -12.07 8.07 0.33
N ASP A 24 -11.99 7.65 1.58
CA ASP A 24 -11.53 8.52 2.67
C ASP A 24 -10.32 7.98 3.41
N HIS A 25 -9.81 6.82 3.00
CA HIS A 25 -8.64 6.25 3.66
C HIS A 25 -7.95 5.24 2.74
N VAL A 26 -6.74 4.87 3.11
CA VAL A 26 -5.95 3.88 2.40
C VAL A 26 -5.42 2.88 3.41
N PHE A 27 -5.66 1.60 3.15
CA PHE A 27 -5.17 0.52 3.99
C PHE A 27 -3.95 -0.10 3.32
N ILE A 28 -2.85 -0.23 4.05
CA ILE A 28 -1.63 -0.82 3.52
C ILE A 28 -1.16 -1.91 4.47
N GLY A 29 -0.86 -3.07 3.91
CA GLY A 29 -0.28 -4.14 4.69
C GLY A 29 -0.98 -5.47 4.50
N GLU A 30 -0.82 -6.33 5.47
CA GLU A 30 -1.45 -7.63 5.49
C GLU A 30 -2.05 -7.87 6.88
N ASN A 31 -2.64 -9.03 7.09
CA ASN A 31 -3.53 -9.30 8.22
C ASN A 31 -3.11 -8.73 9.57
N ASP A 32 -1.91 -9.04 10.01
CA ASP A 32 -1.47 -8.63 11.34
C ASP A 32 -0.46 -7.49 11.29
N ASN A 33 -0.15 -7.04 10.12
CA ASN A 33 0.90 -6.05 9.92
C ASN A 33 0.42 -5.03 8.91
N SER A 34 -0.39 -4.10 9.38
CA SER A 34 -1.03 -3.15 8.50
C SER A 34 -1.16 -1.79 9.16
N CYS A 35 -1.35 -0.80 8.33
CA CYS A 35 -1.64 0.55 8.82
C CYS A 35 -2.64 1.22 7.89
N THR A 36 -3.25 2.27 8.40
CA THR A 36 -4.23 3.05 7.64
C THR A 36 -3.69 4.45 7.45
N LEU A 37 -3.73 4.91 6.22
CA LEU A 37 -3.31 6.27 5.87
C LEU A 37 -4.53 7.08 5.47
N THR A 38 -4.43 8.40 5.64
CA THR A 38 -5.41 9.29 5.04
C THR A 38 -5.08 9.44 3.55
N ARG A 39 -6.03 9.96 2.78
CA ARG A 39 -5.78 10.21 1.36
C ARG A 39 -4.67 11.24 1.19
N GLU A 40 -4.58 12.20 2.07
CA GLU A 40 -3.50 13.19 2.04
C GLU A 40 -2.14 12.54 2.26
N GLN A 41 -2.08 11.61 3.19
CA GLN A 41 -0.83 10.90 3.46
C GLN A 41 -0.42 10.05 2.27
N LEU A 42 -1.38 9.45 1.57
CA LEU A 42 -1.08 8.71 0.36
C LEU A 42 -0.50 9.63 -0.71
N ASP A 43 -1.07 10.82 -0.86
CA ASP A 43 -0.56 11.79 -1.83
C ASP A 43 0.88 12.20 -1.51
N ILE A 44 1.17 12.40 -0.23
CA ILE A 44 2.52 12.71 0.21
C ILE A 44 3.47 11.55 -0.11
N LEU A 45 3.02 10.33 0.13
CA LEU A 45 3.83 9.16 -0.20
C LEU A 45 4.16 9.10 -1.68
N LYS A 46 3.17 9.37 -2.52
CA LYS A 46 3.38 9.40 -3.97
C LYS A 46 4.40 10.46 -4.36
N GLN A 47 4.34 11.63 -3.73
CA GLN A 47 5.29 12.69 -3.98
C GLN A 47 6.71 12.28 -3.60
N LYS A 48 6.85 11.65 -2.45
CA LYS A 48 8.16 11.22 -1.97
C LYS A 48 8.79 10.20 -2.92
N ILE A 49 7.98 9.31 -3.44
CA ILE A 49 8.45 8.33 -4.42
C ILE A 49 8.88 9.03 -5.71
N LYS A 50 8.08 9.96 -6.20
CA LYS A 50 8.40 10.71 -7.41
C LYS A 50 9.68 11.53 -7.26
N ASN A 51 9.89 12.07 -6.07
CA ASN A 51 11.05 12.92 -5.79
C ASN A 51 12.32 12.11 -5.52
N GLY A 52 12.21 10.80 -5.51
CA GLY A 52 13.36 9.95 -5.29
C GLY A 52 13.79 9.83 -3.85
N GLU A 53 12.91 10.19 -2.91
CA GLU A 53 13.21 10.07 -1.48
C GLU A 53 12.98 8.66 -0.97
N LEU A 54 12.24 7.87 -1.71
CA LEU A 54 11.96 6.47 -1.37
C LEU A 54 12.43 5.51 -2.46
#